data_938d3cf13154e8268cb90bfcdd107328
#
_entry.id   938d3cf13154e8268cb90bfcdd107328
#
_cell.length_a   1.000
_cell.length_b   1.000
_cell.length_c   1.000
_cell.angle_alpha   90.00
_cell.angle_beta   90.00
_cell.angle_gamma   90.00
#
_symmetry.space_group_name_H-M   'P 1'
#
loop_
_entity.id
_entity.type
_entity.pdbx_description
1 polymer ?
#
loop_
_entity_poly.entity_id
_entity_poly.type
_entity_poly.pdbx_seq_one_letter_code
_entity_poly.pdbx_strand_id
1 'polypeptide(L)'
;MNYLQLRKDFENILQSYQASEASQQVLKQSKIALFDGPSASGRNTITVELVKTGRYHQIVSDTTRLPRTNNGITEQDGVEYWFKTEREFLEGLEKGLYIEAAIIHNQQVSGVSVAEVERAHASGKIAITDIQSDGVESFLRYNADPACFFIVPPSLTVWLSRLQARGALGEDE
;
A
#
# COMPACT_ATOMS: atom_id res chain seq x y z
N MET A 1 16.17 18.03 0.08
CA MET A 1 15.49 16.91 -0.59
C MET A 1 16.35 15.67 -0.37
N ASN A 2 15.83 14.65 0.30
CA ASN A 2 16.52 13.37 0.39
C ASN A 2 16.31 12.64 -0.94
N TYR A 3 17.38 12.45 -1.69
CA TYR A 3 17.36 11.62 -2.89
C TYR A 3 17.60 10.17 -2.50
N LEU A 4 16.94 9.26 -3.19
CA LEU A 4 17.11 7.82 -3.06
C LEU A 4 18.59 7.46 -3.42
N GLN A 5 19.33 6.94 -2.45
CA GLN A 5 20.78 6.66 -2.62
C GLN A 5 21.02 5.42 -3.50
N LEU A 6 20.21 4.37 -3.30
CA LEU A 6 20.27 3.12 -4.06
C LEU A 6 19.33 3.10 -5.27
N ARG A 7 19.05 4.27 -5.85
CA ARG A 7 18.08 4.44 -6.92
C ARG A 7 18.28 3.49 -8.10
N LYS A 8 19.52 3.37 -8.58
CA LYS A 8 19.83 2.51 -9.73
C LYS A 8 19.57 1.04 -9.43
N ASP A 9 19.88 0.61 -8.21
CA ASP A 9 19.65 -0.77 -7.78
C ASP A 9 18.15 -1.07 -7.74
N PHE A 10 17.34 -0.14 -7.23
CA PHE A 10 15.90 -0.25 -7.25
C PHE A 10 15.33 -0.23 -8.68
N GLU A 11 15.77 0.67 -9.55
CA GLU A 11 15.35 0.71 -10.95
C GLU A 11 15.66 -0.62 -11.66
N ASN A 12 16.83 -1.20 -11.43
CA ASN A 12 17.23 -2.47 -12.03
C ASN A 12 16.37 -3.64 -11.54
N ILE A 13 16.21 -3.77 -10.21
CA ILE A 13 15.49 -4.92 -9.65
C ILE A 13 13.98 -4.85 -9.99
N LEU A 14 13.38 -3.66 -9.97
CA LEU A 14 11.95 -3.46 -10.22
C LEU A 14 11.55 -3.73 -11.68
N GLN A 15 12.46 -3.64 -12.65
CA GLN A 15 12.18 -3.94 -14.05
C GLN A 15 11.70 -5.39 -14.28
N SER A 16 12.19 -6.33 -13.50
CA SER A 16 11.88 -7.77 -13.65
C SER A 16 11.47 -8.42 -12.33
N TYR A 17 11.08 -7.60 -11.36
CA TYR A 17 10.73 -8.08 -10.03
C TYR A 17 9.57 -9.08 -10.05
N GLN A 18 9.75 -10.15 -9.31
CA GLN A 18 8.70 -11.14 -9.03
C GLN A 18 8.80 -11.57 -7.56
N ALA A 19 7.64 -11.72 -6.91
CA ALA A 19 7.57 -12.31 -5.59
C ALA A 19 8.06 -13.77 -5.63
N SER A 20 8.73 -14.21 -4.57
CA SER A 20 9.18 -15.60 -4.44
C SER A 20 8.00 -16.58 -4.48
N GLU A 21 8.27 -17.85 -4.84
CA GLU A 21 7.23 -18.89 -4.84
C GLU A 21 6.57 -19.04 -3.46
N ALA A 22 7.35 -18.93 -2.39
CA ALA A 22 6.82 -18.94 -1.03
C ALA A 22 5.85 -17.78 -0.78
N SER A 23 6.22 -16.57 -1.18
CA SER A 23 5.37 -15.39 -1.11
C SER A 23 4.07 -15.55 -1.91
N GLN A 24 4.16 -16.08 -3.12
CA GLN A 24 3.00 -16.37 -3.96
C GLN A 24 2.08 -17.41 -3.32
N GLN A 25 2.63 -18.41 -2.65
CA GLN A 25 1.84 -19.43 -1.96
C GLN A 25 1.04 -18.85 -0.79
N VAL A 26 1.63 -17.93 -0.02
CA VAL A 26 0.92 -17.20 1.05
C VAL A 26 -0.28 -16.44 0.48
N LEU A 27 -0.07 -15.74 -0.66
CA LEU A 27 -1.16 -14.99 -1.31
C LEU A 27 -2.31 -15.89 -1.74
N LYS A 28 -2.02 -17.05 -2.33
CA LYS A 28 -3.03 -18.02 -2.78
C LYS A 28 -3.89 -18.58 -1.63
N GLN A 29 -3.35 -18.63 -0.42
CA GLN A 29 -4.03 -19.16 0.76
C GLN A 29 -4.76 -18.10 1.57
N SER A 30 -4.52 -16.82 1.28
CA SER A 30 -5.01 -15.70 2.08
C SER A 30 -6.30 -15.10 1.49
N LYS A 31 -7.16 -14.62 2.39
CA LYS A 31 -8.33 -13.82 2.00
C LYS A 31 -7.93 -12.36 1.92
N ILE A 32 -8.12 -11.74 0.76
CA ILE A 32 -7.65 -10.40 0.47
C ILE A 32 -8.80 -9.57 -0.09
N ALA A 33 -8.95 -8.34 0.39
CA ALA A 33 -9.87 -7.34 -0.15
C ALA A 33 -9.07 -6.08 -0.54
N LEU A 34 -9.19 -5.67 -1.79
CA LEU A 34 -8.48 -4.51 -2.36
C LEU A 34 -9.47 -3.40 -2.66
N PHE A 35 -9.17 -2.20 -2.22
CA PHE A 35 -9.94 -0.99 -2.52
C PHE A 35 -9.17 -0.09 -3.44
N ASP A 36 -9.70 0.14 -4.64
CA ASP A 36 -9.24 1.14 -5.57
C ASP A 36 -10.27 2.28 -5.69
N GLY A 37 -9.88 3.39 -6.27
CA GLY A 37 -10.75 4.53 -6.51
C GLY A 37 -10.02 5.87 -6.40
N PRO A 38 -10.67 6.97 -6.82
CA PRO A 38 -10.04 8.28 -6.85
C PRO A 38 -9.71 8.80 -5.44
N SER A 39 -8.81 9.78 -5.36
CA SER A 39 -8.55 10.48 -4.11
C SER A 39 -9.86 11.02 -3.51
N ALA A 40 -9.97 11.05 -2.20
CA ALA A 40 -11.16 11.49 -1.46
C ALA A 40 -12.45 10.68 -1.72
N SER A 41 -12.39 9.50 -2.36
CA SER A 41 -13.56 8.63 -2.55
C SER A 41 -14.12 8.07 -1.24
N GLY A 42 -13.29 7.92 -0.20
CA GLY A 42 -13.68 7.40 1.11
C GLY A 42 -13.05 6.05 1.45
N ARG A 43 -12.10 5.54 0.65
CA ARG A 43 -11.42 4.26 0.87
C ARG A 43 -10.94 4.08 2.30
N ASN A 44 -10.13 5.02 2.79
CA ASN A 44 -9.59 4.96 4.15
C ASN A 44 -10.69 4.93 5.23
N THR A 45 -11.77 5.70 5.07
CA THR A 45 -12.90 5.68 6.01
C THR A 45 -13.54 4.29 6.06
N ILE A 46 -13.77 3.67 4.90
CA ILE A 46 -14.34 2.32 4.81
C ILE A 46 -13.40 1.31 5.46
N THR A 47 -12.09 1.37 5.15
CA THR A 47 -11.07 0.49 5.73
C THR A 47 -11.07 0.57 7.25
N VAL A 48 -11.04 1.78 7.82
CA VAL A 48 -11.07 1.99 9.28
C VAL A 48 -12.31 1.37 9.92
N GLU A 49 -13.49 1.58 9.34
CA GLU A 49 -14.73 1.01 9.88
C GLU A 49 -14.77 -0.52 9.78
N LEU A 50 -14.25 -1.10 8.70
CA LEU A 50 -14.15 -2.55 8.54
C LEU A 50 -13.18 -3.17 9.56
N VAL A 51 -12.04 -2.54 9.79
CA VAL A 51 -11.04 -3.00 10.78
C VAL A 51 -11.63 -3.02 12.18
N LYS A 52 -12.48 -2.03 12.56
CA LYS A 52 -13.17 -2.00 13.85
C LYS A 52 -14.08 -3.20 14.08
N THR A 53 -14.55 -3.86 13.04
CA THR A 53 -15.36 -5.09 13.18
C THR A 53 -14.58 -6.29 13.72
N GLY A 54 -13.23 -6.19 13.79
CA GLY A 54 -12.33 -7.27 14.21
C GLY A 54 -12.11 -8.36 13.15
N ARG A 55 -12.81 -8.32 12.01
CA ARG A 55 -12.74 -9.33 10.93
C ARG A 55 -11.66 -9.04 9.90
N TYR A 56 -11.15 -7.82 9.86
CA TYR A 56 -10.20 -7.35 8.86
C TYR A 56 -8.89 -6.94 9.53
N HIS A 57 -7.80 -7.11 8.80
CA HIS A 57 -6.47 -6.63 9.14
C HIS A 57 -6.03 -5.65 8.06
N GLN A 58 -5.80 -4.41 8.44
CA GLN A 58 -5.29 -3.41 7.50
C GLN A 58 -3.82 -3.72 7.20
N ILE A 59 -3.50 -3.87 5.93
CA ILE A 59 -2.13 -3.98 5.45
C ILE A 59 -1.44 -2.64 5.66
N VAL A 60 -0.30 -2.66 6.30
CA VAL A 60 0.60 -1.52 6.47
C VAL A 60 1.75 -1.67 5.48
N SER A 61 1.87 -0.72 4.54
CA SER A 61 2.94 -0.74 3.53
C SER A 61 4.30 -0.42 4.13
N ASP A 62 5.35 -0.99 3.54
CA ASP A 62 6.74 -0.60 3.82
C ASP A 62 7.09 0.67 3.02
N THR A 63 7.97 1.51 3.58
CA THR A 63 8.49 2.69 2.88
C THR A 63 9.91 3.05 3.32
N THR A 64 10.70 3.57 2.38
CA THR A 64 12.07 4.04 2.67
C THR A 64 12.15 5.51 3.10
N ARG A 65 11.04 6.24 3.08
CA ARG A 65 11.03 7.61 3.59
C ARG A 65 11.06 7.64 5.11
N LEU A 66 11.54 8.73 5.66
CA LEU A 66 11.46 8.97 7.10
C LEU A 66 10.00 9.28 7.54
N PRO A 67 9.66 8.96 8.80
CA PRO A 67 8.38 9.37 9.40
C PRO A 67 8.18 10.87 9.29
N ARG A 68 6.95 11.29 8.98
CA ARG A 68 6.56 12.71 8.92
C ARG A 68 5.91 13.12 10.23
N THR A 69 6.06 14.41 10.55
CA THR A 69 5.34 15.02 11.67
C THR A 69 4.30 15.97 11.11
N ASN A 70 3.03 15.69 11.35
CA ASN A 70 1.90 16.52 10.94
C ASN A 70 1.14 16.99 12.19
N ASN A 71 0.95 18.29 12.33
CA ASN A 71 0.27 18.90 13.50
C ASN A 71 0.81 18.41 14.86
N GLY A 72 2.14 18.25 14.96
CA GLY A 72 2.80 17.79 16.19
C GLY A 72 2.72 16.28 16.47
N ILE A 73 2.09 15.50 15.58
CA ILE A 73 2.01 14.04 15.69
C ILE A 73 2.95 13.43 14.64
N THR A 74 3.89 12.62 15.11
CA THR A 74 4.84 11.89 14.25
C THR A 74 4.27 10.52 13.90
N GLU A 75 4.35 10.15 12.64
CA GLU A 75 3.98 8.82 12.15
C GLU A 75 4.76 7.74 12.92
N GLN A 76 4.10 6.62 13.21
CA GLN A 76 4.63 5.53 14.01
C GLN A 76 4.91 4.30 13.14
N ASP A 77 6.03 3.64 13.41
CA ASP A 77 6.39 2.40 12.76
C ASP A 77 5.34 1.31 13.00
N GLY A 78 4.90 0.67 11.92
CA GLY A 78 3.86 -0.35 11.97
C GLY A 78 2.43 0.17 12.11
N VAL A 79 2.21 1.49 12.10
CA VAL A 79 0.88 2.12 12.13
C VAL A 79 0.57 2.75 10.77
N GLU A 80 1.28 3.80 10.38
CA GLU A 80 1.10 4.41 9.06
C GLU A 80 1.90 3.69 7.98
N TYR A 81 3.15 3.33 8.32
CA TYR A 81 4.06 2.57 7.47
C TYR A 81 5.01 1.73 8.33
N TRP A 82 5.59 0.69 7.74
CA TRP A 82 6.83 0.09 8.20
C TRP A 82 7.98 0.88 7.59
N PHE A 83 8.71 1.65 8.42
CA PHE A 83 9.82 2.47 7.96
C PHE A 83 11.08 1.63 7.83
N LYS A 84 11.56 1.46 6.60
CA LYS A 84 12.73 0.65 6.25
C LYS A 84 13.87 1.54 5.78
N THR A 85 15.10 1.13 6.05
CA THR A 85 16.23 1.67 5.30
C THR A 85 16.16 1.23 3.84
N GLU A 86 16.78 1.97 2.92
CA GLU A 86 16.86 1.57 1.51
C GLU A 86 17.48 0.18 1.36
N ARG A 87 18.46 -0.16 2.20
CA ARG A 87 19.13 -1.45 2.17
C ARG A 87 18.21 -2.60 2.60
N GLU A 88 17.51 -2.44 3.71
CA GLU A 88 16.54 -3.46 4.17
C GLU A 88 15.44 -3.70 3.13
N PHE A 89 14.98 -2.63 2.49
CA PHE A 89 13.96 -2.74 1.44
C PHE A 89 14.50 -3.49 0.22
N LEU A 90 15.71 -3.14 -0.24
CA LEU A 90 16.36 -3.78 -1.38
C LEU A 90 16.60 -5.28 -1.11
N GLU A 91 17.12 -5.63 0.06
CA GLU A 91 17.30 -7.04 0.48
C GLU A 91 15.95 -7.80 0.51
N GLY A 92 14.86 -7.14 0.88
CA GLY A 92 13.52 -7.71 0.82
C GLY A 92 13.07 -7.99 -0.61
N LEU A 93 13.37 -7.08 -1.54
CA LEU A 93 13.11 -7.29 -2.98
C LEU A 93 13.95 -8.44 -3.52
N GLU A 94 15.25 -8.50 -3.22
CA GLU A 94 16.13 -9.59 -3.65
C GLU A 94 15.65 -10.97 -3.19
N LYS A 95 15.03 -11.03 -2.02
CA LYS A 95 14.41 -12.24 -1.47
C LYS A 95 12.98 -12.51 -1.96
N GLY A 96 12.42 -11.63 -2.79
CA GLY A 96 11.06 -11.76 -3.30
C GLY A 96 9.96 -11.66 -2.23
N LEU A 97 10.16 -10.79 -1.21
CA LEU A 97 9.26 -10.64 -0.06
C LEU A 97 8.15 -9.60 -0.27
N TYR A 98 8.13 -8.93 -1.40
CA TYR A 98 7.11 -7.93 -1.73
C TYR A 98 6.10 -8.47 -2.76
N ILE A 99 4.86 -8.07 -2.62
CA ILE A 99 3.80 -8.33 -3.60
C ILE A 99 3.94 -7.34 -4.74
N GLU A 100 4.14 -6.09 -4.36
CA GLU A 100 4.40 -4.98 -5.26
C GLU A 100 5.34 -3.99 -4.60
N ALA A 101 6.09 -3.25 -5.40
CA ALA A 101 6.88 -2.11 -4.95
C ALA A 101 7.08 -1.12 -6.09
N ALA A 102 7.14 0.17 -5.75
CA ALA A 102 7.33 1.24 -6.71
C ALA A 102 8.21 2.36 -6.15
N ILE A 103 8.93 3.03 -7.04
CA ILE A 103 9.62 4.28 -6.74
C ILE A 103 8.59 5.41 -6.78
N ILE A 104 8.41 6.09 -5.66
CA ILE A 104 7.42 7.16 -5.51
C ILE A 104 8.13 8.53 -5.59
N HIS A 105 7.67 9.38 -6.52
CA HIS A 105 8.17 10.75 -6.73
C HIS A 105 9.71 10.86 -6.83
N ASN A 106 10.42 9.81 -7.25
CA ASN A 106 11.88 9.73 -7.30
C ASN A 106 12.59 9.94 -5.95
N GLN A 107 11.90 9.83 -4.83
CA GLN A 107 12.42 10.15 -3.49
C GLN A 107 12.43 8.97 -2.53
N GLN A 108 11.58 7.99 -2.75
CA GLN A 108 11.42 6.85 -1.86
C GLN A 108 10.95 5.62 -2.65
N VAL A 109 11.12 4.45 -2.06
CA VAL A 109 10.44 3.23 -2.50
C VAL A 109 9.37 2.90 -1.47
N SER A 110 8.22 2.47 -1.94
CA SER A 110 7.15 1.94 -1.09
C SER A 110 6.61 0.65 -1.71
N GLY A 111 6.10 -0.24 -0.88
CA GLY A 111 5.57 -1.52 -1.36
C GLY A 111 4.79 -2.26 -0.29
N VAL A 112 4.08 -3.27 -0.72
CA VAL A 112 3.31 -4.17 0.15
C VAL A 112 4.10 -5.46 0.35
N SER A 113 4.51 -5.71 1.60
CA SER A 113 5.21 -6.95 1.93
C SER A 113 4.23 -8.12 2.11
N VAL A 114 4.66 -9.33 1.77
CA VAL A 114 3.88 -10.55 2.00
C VAL A 114 3.65 -10.80 3.49
N ALA A 115 4.55 -10.33 4.35
CA ALA A 115 4.45 -10.48 5.80
C ALA A 115 3.15 -9.89 6.38
N GLU A 116 2.63 -8.80 5.81
CA GLU A 116 1.36 -8.22 6.23
C GLU A 116 0.16 -9.12 5.90
N VAL A 117 0.17 -9.71 4.71
CA VAL A 117 -0.87 -10.68 4.31
C VAL A 117 -0.79 -11.93 5.18
N GLU A 118 0.41 -12.37 5.50
CA GLU A 118 0.67 -13.52 6.37
C GLU A 118 0.15 -13.29 7.80
N ARG A 119 0.35 -12.08 8.36
CA ARG A 119 -0.24 -11.68 9.66
C ARG A 119 -1.75 -11.74 9.67
N ALA A 120 -2.39 -11.25 8.61
CA ALA A 120 -3.84 -11.33 8.45
C ALA A 120 -4.30 -12.79 8.40
N HIS A 121 -3.65 -13.61 7.58
CA HIS A 121 -3.95 -15.04 7.44
C HIS A 121 -3.80 -15.78 8.77
N ALA A 122 -2.67 -15.63 9.47
CA ALA A 122 -2.39 -16.25 10.75
C ALA A 122 -3.40 -15.87 11.85
N SER A 123 -3.95 -14.65 11.79
CA SER A 123 -4.99 -14.18 12.72
C SER A 123 -6.42 -14.58 12.30
N GLY A 124 -6.59 -15.30 11.19
CA GLY A 124 -7.89 -15.69 10.64
C GLY A 124 -8.69 -14.52 10.07
N LYS A 125 -8.04 -13.38 9.80
CA LYS A 125 -8.67 -12.17 9.28
C LYS A 125 -8.51 -12.04 7.76
N ILE A 126 -9.32 -11.17 7.18
CA ILE A 126 -9.21 -10.76 5.79
C ILE A 126 -8.19 -9.61 5.72
N ALA A 127 -7.15 -9.76 4.91
CA ALA A 127 -6.21 -8.67 4.62
C ALA A 127 -6.92 -7.60 3.79
N ILE A 128 -6.82 -6.32 4.18
CA ILE A 128 -7.49 -5.22 3.48
C ILE A 128 -6.50 -4.07 3.25
N THR A 129 -6.48 -3.52 2.04
CA THR A 129 -5.67 -2.35 1.72
C THR A 129 -6.36 -1.49 0.67
N ASP A 130 -6.05 -0.19 0.71
CA ASP A 130 -6.31 0.69 -0.41
C ASP A 130 -5.06 0.72 -1.30
N ILE A 131 -5.26 0.50 -2.59
CA ILE A 131 -4.20 0.32 -3.56
C ILE A 131 -4.61 0.96 -4.88
N GLN A 132 -3.64 1.34 -5.70
CA GLN A 132 -3.90 1.81 -7.05
C GLN A 132 -4.05 0.63 -8.02
N SER A 133 -4.61 0.88 -9.20
CA SER A 133 -4.91 -0.15 -10.20
C SER A 133 -3.68 -1.00 -10.57
N ASP A 134 -2.49 -0.40 -10.68
CA ASP A 134 -1.24 -1.13 -10.96
C ASP A 134 -0.91 -2.14 -9.85
N GLY A 135 -1.21 -1.78 -8.60
CA GLY A 135 -1.04 -2.67 -7.46
C GLY A 135 -2.05 -3.82 -7.47
N VAL A 136 -3.30 -3.57 -7.88
CA VAL A 136 -4.31 -4.63 -8.08
C VAL A 136 -3.81 -5.66 -9.08
N GLU A 137 -3.25 -5.22 -10.21
CA GLU A 137 -2.66 -6.12 -11.21
C GLU A 137 -1.53 -6.99 -10.63
N SER A 138 -0.74 -6.44 -9.72
CA SER A 138 0.33 -7.19 -9.05
C SER A 138 -0.22 -8.33 -8.19
N PHE A 139 -1.30 -8.12 -7.46
CA PHE A 139 -1.98 -9.20 -6.72
C PHE A 139 -2.55 -10.26 -7.67
N LEU A 140 -3.23 -9.85 -8.73
CA LEU A 140 -3.82 -10.77 -9.72
C LEU A 140 -2.75 -11.59 -10.47
N ARG A 141 -1.57 -11.03 -10.72
CA ARG A 141 -0.44 -11.71 -11.37
C ARG A 141 -0.01 -12.97 -10.62
N TYR A 142 -0.11 -12.97 -9.31
CA TYR A 142 0.27 -14.11 -8.47
C TYR A 142 -0.86 -15.09 -8.20
N ASN A 143 -1.95 -15.06 -9.01
CA ASN A 143 -3.13 -15.90 -8.82
C ASN A 143 -3.75 -15.78 -7.41
N ALA A 144 -3.53 -14.66 -6.72
CA ALA A 144 -4.39 -14.30 -5.61
C ALA A 144 -5.78 -14.03 -6.20
N ASP A 145 -6.82 -14.53 -5.56
CA ASP A 145 -8.21 -14.22 -5.93
C ASP A 145 -8.77 -13.16 -4.96
N PRO A 146 -8.28 -11.92 -5.04
CA PRO A 146 -8.70 -10.85 -4.13
C PRO A 146 -10.10 -10.38 -4.51
N ALA A 147 -10.90 -10.05 -3.50
CA ALA A 147 -12.12 -9.30 -3.73
C ALA A 147 -11.76 -7.84 -4.04
N CYS A 148 -11.96 -7.39 -5.27
CA CYS A 148 -11.63 -6.03 -5.70
C CYS A 148 -12.86 -5.14 -5.70
N PHE A 149 -12.74 -3.95 -5.07
CA PHE A 149 -13.81 -2.97 -4.97
C PHE A 149 -13.31 -1.62 -5.49
N PHE A 150 -14.00 -1.08 -6.49
CA PHE A 150 -13.75 0.28 -6.95
C PHE A 150 -14.70 1.24 -6.24
N ILE A 151 -14.15 2.07 -5.35
CA ILE A 151 -14.91 2.98 -4.49
C ILE A 151 -15.05 4.33 -5.18
N VAL A 152 -16.30 4.74 -5.42
CA VAL A 152 -16.62 6.04 -6.01
C VAL A 152 -17.31 6.94 -4.99
N PRO A 153 -17.10 8.26 -5.06
CA PRO A 153 -17.88 9.21 -4.27
C PRO A 153 -19.37 9.15 -4.64
N PRO A 154 -20.28 9.44 -3.72
CA PRO A 154 -21.72 9.34 -3.97
C PRO A 154 -22.22 10.36 -5.00
N SER A 155 -21.51 11.49 -5.20
CA SER A 155 -21.78 12.47 -6.24
C SER A 155 -20.54 13.34 -6.50
N LEU A 156 -20.52 14.03 -7.67
CA LEU A 156 -19.48 14.99 -8.00
C LEU A 156 -19.38 16.11 -6.94
N THR A 157 -20.49 16.62 -6.48
CA THR A 157 -20.54 17.69 -5.46
C THR A 157 -19.86 17.25 -4.17
N VAL A 158 -20.18 16.04 -3.68
CA VAL A 158 -19.54 15.50 -2.48
C VAL A 158 -18.07 15.25 -2.71
N TRP A 159 -17.69 14.77 -3.87
CA TRP A 159 -16.27 14.55 -4.20
C TRP A 159 -15.48 15.85 -4.19
N LEU A 160 -15.94 16.88 -4.90
CA LEU A 160 -15.29 18.19 -4.96
C LEU A 160 -15.15 18.81 -3.55
N SER A 161 -16.22 18.76 -2.73
CA SER A 161 -16.16 19.27 -1.35
C SER A 161 -15.10 18.55 -0.50
N ARG A 162 -14.92 17.23 -0.67
CA ARG A 162 -13.89 16.45 0.03
C ARG A 162 -12.47 16.78 -0.47
N LEU A 163 -12.30 17.01 -1.77
CA LEU A 163 -11.02 17.42 -2.34
C LEU A 163 -10.61 18.80 -1.82
N GLN A 164 -11.53 19.77 -1.82
CA GLN A 164 -11.32 21.12 -1.26
C GLN A 164 -10.92 21.06 0.21
N ALA A 165 -11.64 20.29 1.02
CA ALA A 165 -11.33 20.13 2.44
C ALA A 165 -9.93 19.53 2.71
N ARG A 166 -9.36 18.81 1.74
CA ARG A 166 -7.99 18.27 1.80
C ARG A 166 -6.92 19.22 1.26
N GLY A 167 -7.30 20.38 0.71
CA GLY A 167 -6.39 21.28 0.02
C GLY A 167 -5.84 20.68 -1.29
N ALA A 168 -6.52 19.70 -1.86
CA ALA A 168 -6.07 19.01 -3.08
C ALA A 168 -6.51 19.70 -4.39
N LEU A 169 -7.34 20.73 -4.29
CA LEU A 169 -7.65 21.63 -5.42
C LEU A 169 -6.82 22.89 -5.22
N GLY A 170 -5.69 23.00 -5.94
CA GLY A 170 -4.99 24.26 -6.10
C GLY A 170 -5.87 25.26 -6.86
N GLU A 171 -5.59 26.57 -6.71
CA GLU A 171 -6.33 27.62 -7.42
C GLU A 171 -6.13 27.59 -8.94
N ASP A 172 -5.29 26.69 -9.48
CA ASP A 172 -4.86 26.62 -10.89
C ASP A 172 -5.19 25.28 -11.60
N GLU A 173 -6.14 24.46 -11.10
CA GLU A 173 -6.62 23.27 -11.81
C GLU A 173 -8.11 23.34 -12.16
#